data_cf16fdea16d81a49a3e7a32ef6c6edff
#
_entry.id   cf16fdea16d81a49a3e7a32ef6c6edff
#
_cell.length_a   1.000
_cell.length_b   1.000
_cell.length_c   1.000
_cell.angle_alpha   90.00
_cell.angle_beta   90.00
_cell.angle_gamma   90.00
#
_symmetry.space_group_name_H-M   'P 1'
#
loop_
_entity.id
_entity.type
_entity.pdbx_description
1 polymer ?
#
loop_
_entity_poly.entity_id
_entity_poly.type
_entity_poly.pdbx_seq_one_letter_code
_entity_poly.pdbx_strand_id
1 'polypeptide(L)'
;MMTRRDAITKTVLTSLFAFGAPGLALRSHAQSSSAGPYTLPPLPYPVDALEPYIDAQTMQIHHDKHHANYVTNLNRVLAKSPDISSKPVEELVMNLKEVPDNLRSNVKSNAGGHVNHTLFWSMMKKNGGGQPSGELGKAIDKKFGTYAIFKDMFSTAATRVFGSGWAWLVLDGQELKIESTPNQDSPLMAGKMPLLGIDVWEHAYYLKYQNRRADYVEAFYNVINWDFAADRYKKHMKA
;
A
#
# COMPACT_ATOMS: atom_id res chain seq x y z
N MET A 1 6.40 -41.41 -62.72
CA MET A 1 6.40 -40.89 -61.36
C MET A 1 6.76 -39.41 -61.44
N MET A 2 5.76 -38.53 -61.43
CA MET A 2 5.95 -37.08 -61.48
C MET A 2 5.96 -36.52 -60.08
N THR A 3 7.03 -35.78 -59.72
CA THR A 3 7.23 -35.15 -58.43
C THR A 3 6.51 -33.79 -58.40
N ARG A 4 5.90 -33.49 -57.27
CA ARG A 4 5.15 -32.24 -56.97
C ARG A 4 6.08 -31.04 -56.84
N ARG A 5 6.68 -30.55 -57.88
CA ARG A 5 7.45 -29.31 -57.91
C ARG A 5 7.47 -28.76 -59.32
N ASP A 6 6.37 -28.18 -59.79
CA ASP A 6 6.38 -27.29 -60.94
C ASP A 6 4.95 -26.82 -61.20
N ALA A 7 4.62 -25.74 -60.62
CA ALA A 7 3.65 -24.74 -61.03
C ALA A 7 3.48 -23.71 -59.93
N ILE A 8 4.04 -22.58 -60.12
CA ILE A 8 3.37 -21.28 -60.02
C ILE A 8 4.41 -20.20 -60.35
N THR A 9 4.36 -19.80 -61.61
CA THR A 9 5.04 -18.57 -62.05
C THR A 9 3.98 -17.59 -62.52
N LYS A 10 4.03 -16.39 -61.98
CA LYS A 10 3.52 -15.09 -62.49
C LYS A 10 2.01 -14.84 -62.45
N THR A 11 1.63 -13.91 -61.58
CA THR A 11 0.93 -12.70 -62.04
C THR A 11 1.19 -11.58 -61.00
N VAL A 12 1.91 -10.55 -61.42
CA VAL A 12 2.10 -9.30 -60.73
C VAL A 12 0.87 -8.44 -61.02
N LEU A 13 0.12 -8.08 -59.98
CA LEU A 13 -0.84 -6.96 -60.07
C LEU A 13 -0.53 -6.00 -58.92
N THR A 14 -0.03 -4.86 -59.30
CA THR A 14 0.25 -3.70 -58.44
C THR A 14 -1.09 -3.06 -58.01
N SER A 15 -1.42 -3.15 -56.73
CA SER A 15 -2.50 -2.36 -56.15
C SER A 15 -1.92 -1.60 -54.97
N LEU A 16 -1.73 -0.29 -55.16
CA LEU A 16 -1.43 0.64 -54.07
C LEU A 16 -2.66 0.70 -53.14
N PHE A 17 -2.59 0.13 -51.97
CA PHE A 17 -3.48 0.44 -50.87
C PHE A 17 -2.72 1.29 -49.86
N ALA A 18 -3.16 2.53 -49.71
CA ALA A 18 -2.77 3.43 -48.63
C ALA A 18 -3.28 2.84 -47.30
N PHE A 19 -2.42 2.24 -46.49
CA PHE A 19 -2.72 1.84 -45.12
C PHE A 19 -2.65 3.08 -44.24
N GLY A 20 -3.80 3.66 -43.94
CA GLY A 20 -4.00 4.52 -42.79
C GLY A 20 -3.77 3.68 -41.53
N ALA A 21 -2.72 4.00 -40.77
CA ALA A 21 -2.47 3.39 -39.46
C ALA A 21 -3.63 3.73 -38.51
N PRO A 22 -4.33 2.74 -37.94
CA PRO A 22 -5.24 3.04 -36.83
C PRO A 22 -4.40 3.45 -35.63
N GLY A 23 -4.51 4.71 -35.23
CA GLY A 23 -3.95 5.18 -33.96
C GLY A 23 -4.42 4.26 -32.83
N LEU A 24 -3.48 3.53 -32.21
CA LEU A 24 -3.72 2.86 -30.95
C LEU A 24 -4.05 3.93 -29.90
N ALA A 25 -5.34 4.22 -29.75
CA ALA A 25 -5.82 4.92 -28.58
C ALA A 25 -5.48 4.06 -27.38
N LEU A 26 -4.46 4.46 -26.62
CA LEU A 26 -4.22 3.97 -25.26
C LEU A 26 -5.53 4.15 -24.49
N ARG A 27 -6.30 3.07 -24.35
CA ARG A 27 -7.43 3.03 -23.45
C ARG A 27 -6.86 3.24 -22.05
N SER A 28 -6.89 4.47 -21.59
CA SER A 28 -6.85 4.78 -20.17
C SER A 28 -7.86 3.84 -19.50
N HIS A 29 -7.38 2.91 -18.68
CA HIS A 29 -8.26 2.12 -17.84
C HIS A 29 -8.91 3.12 -16.89
N ALA A 30 -10.14 3.51 -17.20
CA ALA A 30 -10.95 4.27 -16.28
C ALA A 30 -11.05 3.45 -15.00
N GLN A 31 -10.41 3.95 -13.96
CA GLN A 31 -10.51 3.44 -12.60
C GLN A 31 -12.02 3.46 -12.29
N SER A 32 -12.61 2.29 -12.10
CA SER A 32 -14.03 2.19 -11.75
C SER A 32 -14.19 2.91 -10.41
N SER A 33 -14.80 4.10 -10.45
CA SER A 33 -15.15 4.83 -9.24
C SER A 33 -16.02 3.89 -8.39
N SER A 34 -15.55 3.48 -7.22
CA SER A 34 -16.36 2.75 -6.28
C SER A 34 -17.56 3.64 -5.93
N ALA A 35 -18.79 3.21 -6.25
CA ALA A 35 -19.98 3.96 -5.89
C ALA A 35 -20.06 4.01 -4.35
N GLY A 36 -19.82 5.19 -3.77
CA GLY A 36 -19.82 5.39 -2.31
C GLY A 36 -18.91 6.53 -1.88
N PRO A 37 -18.96 6.91 -0.60
CA PRO A 37 -18.24 8.08 -0.07
C PRO A 37 -16.72 7.89 0.03
N TYR A 38 -16.25 6.64 0.17
CA TYR A 38 -14.82 6.36 0.23
C TYR A 38 -14.26 6.16 -1.17
N THR A 39 -13.15 6.79 -1.46
CA THR A 39 -12.48 6.73 -2.76
C THR A 39 -11.06 6.21 -2.61
N LEU A 40 -10.57 5.51 -3.64
CA LEU A 40 -9.18 5.11 -3.69
C LEU A 40 -8.31 6.37 -3.92
N PRO A 41 -7.46 6.78 -2.96
CA PRO A 41 -6.57 7.91 -3.18
C PRO A 41 -5.52 7.54 -4.23
N PRO A 42 -5.07 8.47 -5.08
CA PRO A 42 -3.98 8.20 -6.02
C PRO A 42 -2.68 7.92 -5.25
N LEU A 43 -1.77 7.14 -5.84
CA LEU A 43 -0.41 7.04 -5.33
C LEU A 43 0.26 8.43 -5.37
N PRO A 44 1.03 8.82 -4.32
CA PRO A 44 1.73 10.11 -4.30
C PRO A 44 2.97 10.15 -5.21
N TYR A 45 3.27 9.09 -5.93
CA TYR A 45 4.39 8.92 -6.84
C TYR A 45 4.04 7.90 -7.94
N PRO A 46 4.76 7.86 -9.09
CA PRO A 46 4.60 6.83 -10.11
C PRO A 46 4.82 5.42 -9.58
N VAL A 47 4.17 4.43 -10.16
CA VAL A 47 4.23 3.02 -9.72
C VAL A 47 5.65 2.44 -9.70
N ASP A 48 6.54 2.94 -10.54
CA ASP A 48 7.96 2.54 -10.65
C ASP A 48 8.91 3.35 -9.76
N ALA A 49 8.38 4.31 -8.99
CA ALA A 49 9.20 5.22 -8.21
C ALA A 49 10.01 4.54 -7.10
N LEU A 50 9.59 3.37 -6.65
CA LEU A 50 10.23 2.63 -5.57
C LEU A 50 11.22 1.56 -6.07
N GLU A 51 11.41 1.44 -7.40
CA GLU A 51 12.44 0.57 -7.96
C GLU A 51 13.85 1.03 -7.52
N PRO A 52 14.78 0.11 -7.31
CA PRO A 52 14.69 -1.34 -7.51
C PRO A 52 14.19 -2.10 -6.27
N TYR A 53 13.71 -1.44 -5.24
CA TYR A 53 13.38 -2.02 -3.93
C TYR A 53 11.99 -2.67 -3.90
N ILE A 54 10.97 -2.02 -4.42
CA ILE A 54 9.63 -2.56 -4.62
C ILE A 54 9.30 -2.40 -6.09
N ASP A 55 8.93 -3.50 -6.74
CA ASP A 55 8.72 -3.50 -8.20
C ASP A 55 7.39 -2.85 -8.60
N ALA A 56 7.39 -2.27 -9.79
CA ALA A 56 6.23 -1.56 -10.34
C ALA A 56 4.97 -2.43 -10.45
N GLN A 57 5.13 -3.72 -10.77
CA GLN A 57 4.01 -4.65 -10.87
C GLN A 57 3.36 -4.89 -9.51
N THR A 58 4.18 -5.09 -8.47
CA THR A 58 3.69 -5.16 -7.08
C THR A 58 2.92 -3.89 -6.73
N MET A 59 3.50 -2.70 -6.97
CA MET A 59 2.86 -1.43 -6.63
C MET A 59 1.51 -1.25 -7.34
N GLN A 60 1.43 -1.57 -8.63
CA GLN A 60 0.21 -1.46 -9.40
C GLN A 60 -0.88 -2.41 -8.89
N ILE A 61 -0.56 -3.69 -8.66
CA ILE A 61 -1.53 -4.68 -8.17
C ILE A 61 -1.94 -4.35 -6.74
N HIS A 62 -1.00 -3.98 -5.89
CA HIS A 62 -1.24 -3.67 -4.50
C HIS A 62 -2.18 -2.47 -4.34
N HIS A 63 -1.97 -1.41 -5.12
CA HIS A 63 -2.84 -0.23 -5.13
C HIS A 63 -4.16 -0.49 -5.88
N ASP A 64 -4.10 -0.87 -7.17
CA ASP A 64 -5.27 -0.89 -8.06
C ASP A 64 -6.20 -2.10 -7.83
N LYS A 65 -5.74 -3.14 -7.11
CA LYS A 65 -6.53 -4.34 -6.82
C LYS A 65 -6.75 -4.49 -5.32
N HIS A 66 -5.71 -4.62 -4.49
CA HIS A 66 -5.88 -4.89 -3.06
C HIS A 66 -6.47 -3.68 -2.32
N HIS A 67 -5.87 -2.50 -2.42
CA HIS A 67 -6.42 -1.28 -1.79
C HIS A 67 -7.79 -0.91 -2.38
N ALA A 68 -7.94 -0.92 -3.70
CA ALA A 68 -9.22 -0.67 -4.37
C ALA A 68 -10.33 -1.60 -3.89
N ASN A 69 -10.02 -2.88 -3.61
CA ASN A 69 -10.98 -3.85 -3.11
C ASN A 69 -11.44 -3.53 -1.68
N TYR A 70 -10.54 -3.07 -0.79
CA TYR A 70 -10.94 -2.61 0.54
C TYR A 70 -11.91 -1.43 0.47
N VAL A 71 -11.63 -0.44 -0.39
CA VAL A 71 -12.51 0.71 -0.61
C VAL A 71 -13.89 0.26 -1.14
N THR A 72 -13.91 -0.58 -2.16
CA THR A 72 -15.14 -1.10 -2.77
C THR A 72 -15.98 -1.89 -1.75
N ASN A 73 -15.34 -2.75 -0.97
CA ASN A 73 -16.00 -3.55 0.05
C ASN A 73 -16.54 -2.68 1.19
N LEU A 74 -15.78 -1.68 1.64
CA LEU A 74 -16.23 -0.74 2.67
C LEU A 74 -17.49 0.00 2.22
N ASN A 75 -17.48 0.55 1.01
CA ASN A 75 -18.64 1.23 0.42
C ASN A 75 -19.87 0.30 0.34
N ARG A 76 -19.66 -0.95 -0.07
CA ARG A 76 -20.75 -1.95 -0.16
C ARG A 76 -21.33 -2.28 1.22
N VAL A 77 -20.47 -2.47 2.22
CA VAL A 77 -20.91 -2.78 3.60
C VAL A 77 -21.71 -1.63 4.18
N LEU A 78 -21.33 -0.38 3.88
CA LEU A 78 -21.96 0.82 4.43
C LEU A 78 -23.06 1.43 3.54
N ALA A 79 -23.40 0.83 2.41
CA ALA A 79 -24.36 1.37 1.43
C ALA A 79 -25.74 1.71 2.03
N LYS A 80 -26.13 1.04 3.14
CA LYS A 80 -27.40 1.26 3.83
C LYS A 80 -27.23 1.94 5.20
N SER A 81 -26.07 2.54 5.46
CA SER A 81 -25.73 3.15 6.75
C SER A 81 -25.14 4.57 6.53
N PRO A 82 -25.94 5.54 6.07
CA PRO A 82 -25.43 6.86 5.71
C PRO A 82 -24.78 7.59 6.88
N ASP A 83 -25.29 7.44 8.10
CA ASP A 83 -24.74 8.08 9.30
C ASP A 83 -23.33 7.64 9.61
N ILE A 84 -22.98 6.40 9.27
CA ILE A 84 -21.65 5.83 9.48
C ILE A 84 -20.75 6.16 8.28
N SER A 85 -21.27 6.05 7.08
CA SER A 85 -20.52 6.25 5.84
C SER A 85 -20.13 7.72 5.58
N SER A 86 -20.72 8.66 6.31
CA SER A 86 -20.33 10.08 6.25
C SER A 86 -19.08 10.43 7.04
N LYS A 87 -18.60 9.52 7.93
CA LYS A 87 -17.43 9.75 8.77
C LYS A 87 -16.13 9.56 7.99
N PRO A 88 -15.05 10.34 8.28
CA PRO A 88 -13.72 10.03 7.79
C PRO A 88 -13.31 8.60 8.17
N VAL A 89 -12.57 7.91 7.28
CA VAL A 89 -12.20 6.49 7.52
C VAL A 89 -11.37 6.30 8.79
N GLU A 90 -10.49 7.24 9.12
CA GLU A 90 -9.70 7.21 10.36
C GLU A 90 -10.60 7.29 11.61
N GLU A 91 -11.60 8.20 11.60
CA GLU A 91 -12.57 8.31 12.68
C GLU A 91 -13.38 7.02 12.83
N LEU A 92 -13.79 6.43 11.71
CA LEU A 92 -14.53 5.17 11.70
C LEU A 92 -13.70 4.04 12.34
N VAL A 93 -12.41 3.96 12.02
CA VAL A 93 -11.48 2.95 12.55
C VAL A 93 -11.21 3.17 14.05
N MET A 94 -11.09 4.42 14.50
CA MET A 94 -10.89 4.73 15.92
C MET A 94 -12.14 4.44 16.77
N ASN A 95 -13.33 4.53 16.18
CA ASN A 95 -14.60 4.43 16.89
C ASN A 95 -15.42 3.18 16.48
N LEU A 96 -14.77 2.05 16.25
CA LEU A 96 -15.44 0.81 15.82
C LEU A 96 -16.58 0.36 16.75
N LYS A 97 -16.57 0.77 18.03
CA LYS A 97 -17.64 0.48 18.99
C LYS A 97 -18.99 1.13 18.61
N GLU A 98 -18.93 2.24 17.85
CA GLU A 98 -20.13 2.93 17.36
C GLU A 98 -20.75 2.26 16.13
N VAL A 99 -20.01 1.35 15.49
CA VAL A 99 -20.48 0.57 14.34
C VAL A 99 -21.37 -0.56 14.84
N PRO A 100 -22.59 -0.77 14.25
CA PRO A 100 -23.48 -1.88 14.60
C PRO A 100 -22.75 -3.23 14.56
N ASP A 101 -23.07 -4.11 15.49
CA ASP A 101 -22.38 -5.38 15.71
C ASP A 101 -22.33 -6.26 14.45
N ASN A 102 -23.43 -6.29 13.70
CA ASN A 102 -23.55 -7.06 12.45
C ASN A 102 -22.67 -6.52 11.30
N LEU A 103 -22.21 -5.28 11.36
CA LEU A 103 -21.33 -4.66 10.37
C LEU A 103 -19.89 -4.54 10.85
N ARG A 104 -19.68 -4.52 12.18
CA ARG A 104 -18.39 -4.16 12.81
C ARG A 104 -17.22 -4.96 12.29
N SER A 105 -17.33 -6.27 12.14
CA SER A 105 -16.24 -7.12 11.65
C SER A 105 -15.85 -6.76 10.20
N ASN A 106 -16.83 -6.57 9.34
CA ASN A 106 -16.59 -6.17 7.95
C ASN A 106 -16.03 -4.76 7.84
N VAL A 107 -16.53 -3.82 8.64
CA VAL A 107 -16.00 -2.45 8.70
C VAL A 107 -14.57 -2.46 9.23
N LYS A 108 -14.29 -3.17 10.33
CA LYS A 108 -12.93 -3.33 10.88
C LYS A 108 -11.95 -3.77 9.81
N SER A 109 -12.26 -4.81 9.05
CA SER A 109 -11.36 -5.36 8.03
C SER A 109 -11.19 -4.42 6.84
N ASN A 110 -12.26 -3.83 6.32
CA ASN A 110 -12.19 -3.04 5.10
C ASN A 110 -11.79 -1.58 5.35
N ALA A 111 -12.27 -0.94 6.42
CA ALA A 111 -11.80 0.39 6.82
C ALA A 111 -10.36 0.34 7.31
N GLY A 112 -9.98 -0.70 8.07
CA GLY A 112 -8.59 -0.93 8.45
C GLY A 112 -7.70 -1.10 7.24
N GLY A 113 -8.10 -1.93 6.27
CA GLY A 113 -7.37 -2.09 5.01
C GLY A 113 -7.25 -0.77 4.25
N HIS A 114 -8.32 -0.01 4.14
CA HIS A 114 -8.28 1.28 3.46
C HIS A 114 -7.33 2.28 4.15
N VAL A 115 -7.45 2.47 5.46
CA VAL A 115 -6.60 3.43 6.19
C VAL A 115 -5.15 3.00 6.24
N ASN A 116 -4.86 1.72 6.46
CA ASN A 116 -3.48 1.21 6.51
C ASN A 116 -2.76 1.45 5.18
N HIS A 117 -3.41 1.14 4.05
CA HIS A 117 -2.81 1.36 2.73
C HIS A 117 -2.69 2.84 2.37
N THR A 118 -3.67 3.67 2.71
CA THR A 118 -3.58 5.13 2.51
C THR A 118 -2.36 5.71 3.22
N LEU A 119 -2.11 5.29 4.46
CA LEU A 119 -0.93 5.68 5.23
C LEU A 119 0.35 5.09 4.62
N PHE A 120 0.33 3.82 4.22
CA PHE A 120 1.49 3.12 3.68
C PHE A 120 2.07 3.80 2.44
N TRP A 121 1.22 4.25 1.52
CA TRP A 121 1.69 4.98 0.34
C TRP A 121 2.44 6.26 0.71
N SER A 122 2.00 6.97 1.74
CA SER A 122 2.65 8.19 2.22
C SER A 122 3.92 7.92 3.04
N MET A 123 4.03 6.72 3.65
CA MET A 123 5.20 6.28 4.43
C MET A 123 6.40 5.91 3.56
N MET A 124 6.22 5.86 2.23
CA MET A 124 7.27 5.58 1.25
C MET A 124 7.44 6.77 0.29
N LYS A 125 8.62 6.92 -0.29
CA LYS A 125 8.89 7.91 -1.35
C LYS A 125 10.05 7.49 -2.24
N LYS A 126 10.06 8.02 -3.46
CA LYS A 126 11.24 7.93 -4.35
C LYS A 126 12.45 8.56 -3.65
N ASN A 127 13.61 7.89 -3.74
CA ASN A 127 14.84 8.34 -3.08
C ASN A 127 14.65 8.55 -1.55
N GLY A 128 13.84 7.71 -0.94
CA GLY A 128 13.65 7.66 0.50
C GLY A 128 14.82 7.01 1.24
N GLY A 129 14.54 6.51 2.42
CA GLY A 129 15.52 5.78 3.25
C GLY A 129 16.40 6.68 4.09
N GLY A 130 17.60 6.16 4.42
CA GLY A 130 18.46 6.82 5.38
C GLY A 130 18.00 6.65 6.83
N GLN A 131 18.33 7.61 7.68
CA GLN A 131 17.94 7.63 9.10
C GLN A 131 17.02 8.80 9.39
N PRO A 132 16.09 8.67 10.35
CA PRO A 132 15.28 9.79 10.80
C PRO A 132 16.16 10.86 11.45
N SER A 133 15.83 12.12 11.23
CA SER A 133 16.53 13.26 11.80
C SER A 133 15.61 14.10 12.71
N GLY A 134 16.14 15.18 13.27
CA GLY A 134 15.35 16.11 14.08
C GLY A 134 14.78 15.49 15.35
N GLU A 135 13.56 15.88 15.71
CA GLU A 135 12.91 15.45 16.96
C GLU A 135 12.60 13.94 16.96
N LEU A 136 12.13 13.40 15.82
CA LEU A 136 11.84 11.97 15.69
C LEU A 136 13.12 11.13 15.84
N GLY A 137 14.22 11.51 15.18
CA GLY A 137 15.50 10.81 15.31
C GLY A 137 15.97 10.75 16.76
N LYS A 138 15.98 11.91 17.47
CA LYS A 138 16.31 11.98 18.90
C LYS A 138 15.39 11.12 19.77
N ALA A 139 14.09 11.08 19.44
CA ALA A 139 13.13 10.26 20.19
C ALA A 139 13.36 8.76 19.96
N ILE A 140 13.70 8.36 18.77
CA ILE A 140 14.07 6.97 18.44
C ILE A 140 15.34 6.57 19.19
N ASP A 141 16.39 7.38 19.15
CA ASP A 141 17.64 7.11 19.88
C ASP A 141 17.39 7.05 21.39
N LYS A 142 16.61 7.98 21.93
CA LYS A 142 16.25 7.99 23.36
C LYS A 142 15.48 6.73 23.76
N LYS A 143 14.54 6.27 22.93
CA LYS A 143 13.65 5.13 23.27
C LYS A 143 14.31 3.78 23.04
N PHE A 144 15.07 3.64 21.96
CA PHE A 144 15.61 2.35 21.52
C PHE A 144 17.13 2.24 21.70
N GLY A 145 17.81 3.32 22.05
CA GLY A 145 19.26 3.40 22.23
C GLY A 145 19.97 3.93 20.98
N THR A 146 19.78 3.32 19.83
CA THR A 146 20.32 3.79 18.54
C THR A 146 19.37 3.44 17.41
N TYR A 147 19.52 4.14 16.28
CA TYR A 147 18.79 3.76 15.06
C TYR A 147 19.04 2.31 14.61
N ALA A 148 20.26 1.80 14.80
CA ALA A 148 20.58 0.40 14.44
C ALA A 148 19.76 -0.59 15.28
N ILE A 149 19.64 -0.35 16.58
CA ILE A 149 18.81 -1.19 17.47
C ILE A 149 17.32 -1.05 17.10
N PHE A 150 16.85 0.16 16.82
CA PHE A 150 15.49 0.37 16.31
C PHE A 150 15.24 -0.44 15.04
N LYS A 151 16.16 -0.35 14.06
CA LYS A 151 16.07 -1.10 12.79
C LYS A 151 15.95 -2.60 13.03
N ASP A 152 16.79 -3.16 13.91
CA ASP A 152 16.77 -4.59 14.24
C ASP A 152 15.43 -4.99 14.92
N MET A 153 14.97 -4.20 15.88
CA MET A 153 13.69 -4.46 16.57
C MET A 153 12.50 -4.38 15.62
N PHE A 154 12.46 -3.38 14.74
CA PHE A 154 11.39 -3.21 13.75
C PHE A 154 11.40 -4.33 12.71
N SER A 155 12.58 -4.70 12.20
CA SER A 155 12.76 -5.83 11.28
C SER A 155 12.32 -7.15 11.93
N THR A 156 12.66 -7.36 13.19
CA THR A 156 12.23 -8.52 13.97
C THR A 156 10.71 -8.56 14.11
N ALA A 157 10.08 -7.42 14.44
CA ALA A 157 8.63 -7.33 14.53
C ALA A 157 7.96 -7.67 13.18
N ALA A 158 8.49 -7.17 12.06
CA ALA A 158 7.97 -7.41 10.72
C ALA A 158 8.11 -8.88 10.28
N THR A 159 9.28 -9.48 10.51
CA THR A 159 9.56 -10.86 10.09
C THR A 159 8.84 -11.90 10.94
N ARG A 160 8.56 -11.59 12.21
CA ARG A 160 7.86 -12.49 13.14
C ARG A 160 6.33 -12.46 13.03
N VAL A 161 5.74 -11.59 12.23
CA VAL A 161 4.29 -11.65 11.97
C VAL A 161 3.96 -13.02 11.39
N PHE A 162 3.15 -13.78 12.11
CA PHE A 162 2.66 -15.07 11.61
C PHE A 162 1.50 -14.83 10.62
N GLY A 163 1.67 -15.30 9.39
CA GLY A 163 0.70 -15.05 8.31
C GLY A 163 0.70 -13.61 7.83
N SER A 164 -0.49 -13.05 7.64
CA SER A 164 -0.72 -11.72 7.11
C SER A 164 -0.82 -10.68 8.23
N GLY A 165 -0.23 -9.51 8.02
CA GLY A 165 -0.29 -8.42 8.98
C GLY A 165 0.69 -7.31 8.67
N TRP A 166 0.97 -6.52 9.68
CA TRP A 166 1.79 -5.31 9.61
C TRP A 166 2.75 -5.22 10.80
N ALA A 167 3.86 -4.52 10.61
CA ALA A 167 4.67 -4.02 11.71
C ALA A 167 4.69 -2.49 11.69
N TRP A 168 4.68 -1.89 12.88
CA TRP A 168 4.49 -0.46 13.06
C TRP A 168 5.49 0.14 14.04
N LEU A 169 5.93 1.37 13.73
CA LEU A 169 6.37 2.33 14.74
C LEU A 169 5.17 3.22 15.05
N VAL A 170 4.73 3.22 16.29
CA VAL A 170 3.57 3.99 16.75
C VAL A 170 3.97 4.98 17.84
N LEU A 171 3.16 6.04 17.96
CA LEU A 171 3.11 6.87 19.15
C LEU A 171 1.88 6.43 19.98
N ASP A 172 2.12 5.95 21.20
CA ASP A 172 1.12 5.56 22.18
C ASP A 172 1.16 6.56 23.35
N GLY A 173 0.19 7.48 23.35
CA GLY A 173 0.31 8.70 24.14
C GLY A 173 1.54 9.51 23.69
N GLN A 174 2.55 9.62 24.56
CA GLN A 174 3.82 10.30 24.24
C GLN A 174 5.00 9.34 24.08
N GLU A 175 4.75 8.03 24.02
CA GLU A 175 5.80 7.02 23.91
C GLU A 175 5.87 6.39 22.54
N LEU A 176 7.07 6.26 21.98
CA LEU A 176 7.32 5.46 20.81
C LEU A 176 7.28 3.97 21.17
N LYS A 177 6.57 3.17 20.36
CA LYS A 177 6.53 1.70 20.51
C LYS A 177 6.65 1.04 19.13
N ILE A 178 7.24 -0.14 19.12
CA ILE A 178 7.21 -1.04 17.97
C ILE A 178 6.19 -2.12 18.29
N GLU A 179 5.24 -2.35 17.38
CA GLU A 179 4.24 -3.40 17.52
C GLU A 179 3.90 -4.01 16.18
N SER A 180 3.26 -5.18 16.20
CA SER A 180 2.68 -5.80 15.01
C SER A 180 1.19 -6.01 15.19
N THR A 181 0.45 -5.94 14.08
CA THR A 181 -0.99 -6.20 14.04
C THR A 181 -1.32 -7.28 13.01
N PRO A 182 -2.27 -8.18 13.30
CA PRO A 182 -2.68 -9.20 12.35
C PRO A 182 -3.62 -8.61 11.29
N ASN A 183 -3.64 -9.21 10.11
CA ASN A 183 -4.55 -8.87 9.01
C ASN A 183 -4.54 -7.37 8.69
N GLN A 184 -5.72 -6.72 8.74
CA GLN A 184 -5.85 -5.28 8.50
C GLN A 184 -6.17 -4.50 9.79
N ASP A 185 -5.88 -5.09 10.96
CA ASP A 185 -5.98 -4.36 12.21
C ASP A 185 -5.01 -3.16 12.19
N SER A 186 -5.53 -2.00 12.55
CA SER A 186 -4.75 -0.76 12.57
C SER A 186 -4.45 -0.34 14.02
N PRO A 187 -3.26 0.22 14.30
CA PRO A 187 -2.98 0.83 15.61
C PRO A 187 -4.01 1.89 16.04
N LEU A 188 -4.63 2.57 15.06
CA LEU A 188 -5.70 3.54 15.30
C LEU A 188 -6.88 2.94 16.08
N MET A 189 -7.17 1.64 15.90
CA MET A 189 -8.24 0.93 16.62
C MET A 189 -7.99 0.87 18.14
N ALA A 190 -6.73 0.99 18.54
CA ALA A 190 -6.28 1.03 19.92
C ALA A 190 -5.94 2.45 20.40
N GLY A 191 -6.30 3.48 19.63
CA GLY A 191 -6.00 4.88 19.95
C GLY A 191 -4.53 5.26 19.79
N LYS A 192 -3.74 4.44 19.12
CA LYS A 192 -2.31 4.69 18.87
C LYS A 192 -2.11 5.30 17.49
N MET A 193 -1.13 6.19 17.36
CA MET A 193 -0.85 6.89 16.11
C MET A 193 0.27 6.21 15.34
N PRO A 194 0.00 5.60 14.16
CA PRO A 194 1.04 5.02 13.32
C PRO A 194 1.91 6.12 12.70
N LEU A 195 3.22 6.02 12.88
CA LEU A 195 4.22 6.92 12.31
C LEU A 195 4.90 6.29 11.08
N LEU A 196 5.21 5.01 11.17
CA LEU A 196 5.76 4.18 10.11
C LEU A 196 5.09 2.81 10.17
N GLY A 197 4.83 2.21 9.02
CA GLY A 197 4.30 0.86 8.92
C GLY A 197 4.87 0.13 7.71
N ILE A 198 4.99 -1.18 7.82
CA ILE A 198 5.32 -2.06 6.71
C ILE A 198 4.26 -3.14 6.59
N ASP A 199 3.71 -3.28 5.39
CA ASP A 199 2.82 -4.37 5.03
C ASP A 199 3.62 -5.66 4.82
N VAL A 200 3.35 -6.70 5.58
CA VAL A 200 3.98 -8.01 5.44
C VAL A 200 3.00 -9.10 4.99
N TRP A 201 1.85 -8.70 4.46
CA TRP A 201 1.04 -9.58 3.63
C TRP A 201 1.86 -10.03 2.42
N GLU A 202 1.71 -11.26 1.96
CA GLU A 202 2.47 -11.77 0.81
C GLU A 202 2.24 -10.96 -0.47
N HIS A 203 1.05 -10.40 -0.65
CA HIS A 203 0.77 -9.55 -1.81
C HIS A 203 1.67 -8.29 -1.91
N ALA A 204 2.24 -7.85 -0.79
CA ALA A 204 3.13 -6.69 -0.75
C ALA A 204 4.54 -6.97 -1.28
N TYR A 205 4.95 -8.25 -1.40
CA TYR A 205 6.35 -8.57 -1.72
C TYR A 205 6.56 -9.84 -2.56
N TYR A 206 5.55 -10.71 -2.71
CA TYR A 206 5.76 -12.07 -3.23
C TYR A 206 6.24 -12.09 -4.69
N LEU A 207 5.80 -11.16 -5.52
CA LEU A 207 6.23 -11.11 -6.94
C LEU A 207 7.74 -10.96 -7.08
N LYS A 208 8.37 -10.14 -6.24
CA LYS A 208 9.81 -9.89 -6.28
C LYS A 208 10.62 -10.78 -5.33
N TYR A 209 10.12 -10.98 -4.14
CA TYR A 209 10.87 -11.61 -3.06
C TYR A 209 10.44 -13.05 -2.74
N GLN A 210 9.30 -13.52 -3.26
CA GLN A 210 8.68 -14.81 -2.97
C GLN A 210 8.62 -15.02 -1.43
N ASN A 211 9.14 -16.12 -0.92
CA ASN A 211 9.16 -16.43 0.52
C ASN A 211 10.22 -15.66 1.33
N ARG A 212 11.02 -14.80 0.68
CA ARG A 212 12.11 -14.07 1.34
C ARG A 212 11.61 -12.75 1.96
N ARG A 213 10.70 -12.86 2.92
CA ARG A 213 10.16 -11.68 3.64
C ARG A 213 11.27 -10.81 4.25
N ALA A 214 12.34 -11.42 4.77
CA ALA A 214 13.45 -10.68 5.37
C ALA A 214 14.15 -9.75 4.35
N ASP A 215 14.32 -10.21 3.10
CA ASP A 215 14.93 -9.40 2.04
C ASP A 215 14.03 -8.20 1.67
N TYR A 216 12.72 -8.40 1.63
CA TYR A 216 11.75 -7.32 1.44
C TYR A 216 11.81 -6.29 2.58
N VAL A 217 11.85 -6.76 3.83
CA VAL A 217 11.95 -5.88 5.01
C VAL A 217 13.24 -5.05 4.95
N GLU A 218 14.36 -5.65 4.55
CA GLU A 218 15.62 -4.92 4.38
C GLU A 218 15.54 -3.91 3.22
N ALA A 219 14.92 -4.29 2.10
CA ALA A 219 14.74 -3.40 0.95
C ALA A 219 13.86 -2.19 1.29
N PHE A 220 12.85 -2.37 2.13
CA PHE A 220 11.91 -1.31 2.54
C PHE A 220 12.62 -0.11 3.16
N TYR A 221 13.73 -0.31 3.89
CA TYR A 221 14.48 0.80 4.50
C TYR A 221 15.02 1.82 3.49
N ASN A 222 15.14 1.45 2.21
CA ASN A 222 15.61 2.36 1.16
C ASN A 222 14.51 3.27 0.60
N VAL A 223 13.25 3.03 0.94
CA VAL A 223 12.11 3.79 0.41
C VAL A 223 11.34 4.54 1.50
N ILE A 224 11.72 4.41 2.77
CA ILE A 224 11.03 5.06 3.89
C ILE A 224 11.00 6.58 3.72
N ASN A 225 9.82 7.15 3.89
CA ASN A 225 9.61 8.60 3.94
C ASN A 225 9.68 9.10 5.40
N TRP A 226 10.90 9.33 5.88
CA TRP A 226 11.12 9.82 7.23
C TRP A 226 10.53 11.20 7.49
N ASP A 227 10.37 12.04 6.44
CA ASP A 227 9.74 13.36 6.59
C ASP A 227 8.28 13.21 7.00
N PHE A 228 7.54 12.29 6.33
CA PHE A 228 6.16 11.99 6.69
C PHE A 228 6.05 11.47 8.14
N ALA A 229 6.92 10.57 8.55
CA ALA A 229 6.93 10.04 9.91
C ALA A 229 7.24 11.15 10.94
N ALA A 230 8.18 12.04 10.64
CA ALA A 230 8.55 13.18 11.50
C ALA A 230 7.41 14.20 11.63
N ASP A 231 6.71 14.52 10.54
CA ASP A 231 5.57 15.44 10.55
C ASP A 231 4.42 14.87 11.39
N ARG A 232 4.11 13.58 11.25
CA ARG A 232 3.12 12.91 12.10
C ARG A 232 3.52 12.92 13.56
N TYR A 233 4.78 12.58 13.88
CA TYR A 233 5.31 12.64 15.24
C TYR A 233 5.13 14.05 15.84
N LYS A 234 5.59 15.09 15.14
CA LYS A 234 5.48 16.48 15.59
C LYS A 234 4.04 16.92 15.79
N LYS A 235 3.12 16.52 14.90
CA LYS A 235 1.69 16.86 14.99
C LYS A 235 1.06 16.27 16.25
N HIS A 236 1.37 15.02 16.57
CA HIS A 236 0.70 14.29 17.65
C HIS A 236 1.40 14.40 19.01
N MET A 237 2.68 14.82 19.06
CA MET A 237 3.37 15.18 20.32
C MET A 237 2.90 16.53 20.89
N LYS A 238 2.27 17.38 20.08
CA LYS A 238 1.76 18.70 20.50
C LYS A 238 0.29 18.70 20.90
N ALA A 239 -0.41 17.61 20.61
CA ALA A 239 -1.82 17.39 20.96
C ALA A 239 -1.94 16.72 22.33
#